data_5648d6a131fbf9635814f251652d8b84
#
_entry.id   5648d6a131fbf9635814f251652d8b84
#
_cell.length_a   1.000
_cell.length_b   1.000
_cell.length_c   1.000
_cell.angle_alpha   90.00
_cell.angle_beta   90.00
_cell.angle_gamma   90.00
#
_symmetry.space_group_name_H-M   'P 1'
#
loop_
_entity.id
_entity.type
_entity.pdbx_description
1 polymer ?
#
loop_
_entity_poly.entity_id
_entity_poly.type
_entity_poly.pdbx_seq_one_letter_code
_entity_poly.pdbx_strand_id
1 'polypeptide(L)'
;MYFKELSSELAIYRQPRLTRLLLVLLCGFFLFIGLINVFNSDEAKSLPIWVSGFICWLGWSGSFGGYVCRFDLAKQTLELKSSSLYTIFKRVYKLSDIKGFKAIPRKGYTHDYRLYAVLTDNTHIAFANYKGRGFAVKECIKMAEFVSKPY
;
A
#
# COMPACT_ATOMS: atom_id res chain seq x y z
N MET A 1 -3.97 5.93 -3.09
CA MET A 1 -4.83 4.83 -2.63
C MET A 1 -6.23 5.34 -2.47
N TYR A 2 -7.25 4.51 -2.60
CA TYR A 2 -8.65 4.89 -2.44
C TYR A 2 -9.45 3.73 -1.86
N PHE A 3 -10.50 4.07 -1.13
CA PHE A 3 -11.45 3.13 -0.58
C PHE A 3 -12.47 2.75 -1.66
N LYS A 4 -12.73 1.46 -1.81
CA LYS A 4 -13.72 0.94 -2.75
C LYS A 4 -14.54 -0.15 -2.08
N GLU A 5 -15.82 0.07 -2.00
CA GLU A 5 -16.80 -0.93 -1.65
C GLU A 5 -16.99 -1.91 -2.81
N LEU A 6 -16.88 -3.18 -2.53
CA LEU A 6 -17.11 -4.27 -3.48
C LEU A 6 -18.51 -4.86 -3.30
N SER A 7 -19.00 -4.89 -2.06
CA SER A 7 -20.34 -5.28 -1.66
C SER A 7 -20.71 -4.57 -0.36
N SER A 8 -21.95 -4.75 0.11
CA SER A 8 -22.38 -4.25 1.43
C SER A 8 -21.54 -4.76 2.61
N GLU A 9 -20.86 -5.88 2.43
CA GLU A 9 -20.08 -6.53 3.51
C GLU A 9 -18.57 -6.49 3.28
N LEU A 10 -18.13 -6.09 2.07
CA LEU A 10 -16.73 -6.17 1.68
C LEU A 10 -16.25 -4.87 1.05
N ALA A 11 -15.24 -4.26 1.63
CA ALA A 11 -14.55 -3.13 1.05
C ALA A 11 -13.03 -3.34 1.02
N ILE A 12 -12.40 -2.75 0.01
CA ILE A 12 -10.95 -2.82 -0.19
C ILE A 12 -10.39 -1.42 -0.33
N TYR A 13 -9.28 -1.20 0.37
CA TYR A 13 -8.46 -0.02 0.22
C TYR A 13 -7.17 -0.39 -0.53
N ARG A 14 -7.00 0.17 -1.73
CA ARG A 14 -5.86 -0.16 -2.61
C ARG A 14 -5.41 1.02 -3.47
N GLN A 15 -4.26 0.85 -4.12
CA GLN A 15 -3.77 1.82 -5.10
C GLN A 15 -4.69 1.88 -6.33
N PRO A 16 -4.85 3.07 -6.96
CA PRO A 16 -5.51 3.20 -8.24
C PRO A 16 -4.89 2.28 -9.30
N ARG A 17 -5.74 1.69 -10.15
CA ARG A 17 -5.27 0.77 -11.20
C ARG A 17 -4.28 1.44 -12.15
N LEU A 18 -4.55 2.67 -12.56
CA LEU A 18 -3.68 3.44 -13.45
C LEU A 18 -2.30 3.67 -12.84
N THR A 19 -2.24 4.13 -11.58
CA THR A 19 -0.96 4.34 -10.87
C THR A 19 -0.18 3.04 -10.75
N ARG A 20 -0.86 1.92 -10.49
CA ARG A 20 -0.23 0.61 -10.44
C ARG A 20 0.29 0.18 -11.81
N LEU A 21 -0.49 0.38 -12.89
CA LEU A 21 -0.06 0.08 -14.25
C LEU A 21 1.20 0.85 -14.63
N LEU A 22 1.20 2.18 -14.40
CA LEU A 22 2.37 3.03 -14.67
C LEU A 22 3.61 2.58 -13.86
N LEU A 23 3.41 2.24 -12.59
CA LEU A 23 4.50 1.74 -11.75
C LEU A 23 5.04 0.41 -12.29
N VAL A 24 4.18 -0.53 -12.67
CA VAL A 24 4.58 -1.82 -13.25
C VAL A 24 5.34 -1.63 -14.56
N LEU A 25 4.88 -0.74 -15.45
CA LEU A 25 5.57 -0.43 -16.70
C LEU A 25 6.95 0.16 -16.45
N LEU A 26 7.06 1.15 -15.56
CA LEU A 26 8.33 1.79 -15.21
C LEU A 26 9.30 0.80 -14.58
N CYS A 27 8.85 0.04 -13.59
CA CYS A 27 9.67 -0.94 -12.90
C CYS A 27 10.02 -2.14 -13.79
N GLY A 28 9.12 -2.55 -14.68
CA GLY A 28 9.36 -3.57 -15.70
C GLY A 28 10.45 -3.15 -16.68
N PHE A 29 10.47 -1.87 -17.07
CA PHE A 29 11.52 -1.30 -17.91
C PHE A 29 12.91 -1.36 -17.21
N PHE A 30 12.99 -0.99 -15.94
CA PHE A 30 14.23 -1.12 -15.15
C PHE A 30 14.68 -2.58 -15.02
N LEU A 31 13.74 -3.48 -14.79
CA LEU A 31 14.03 -4.90 -14.71
C LEU A 31 14.61 -5.42 -16.04
N PHE A 32 14.01 -5.01 -17.18
CA PHE A 32 14.48 -5.38 -18.52
C PHE A 32 15.89 -4.86 -18.80
N ILE A 33 16.18 -3.58 -18.47
CA ILE A 33 17.52 -3.00 -18.61
C ILE A 33 18.53 -3.79 -17.75
N GLY A 34 18.19 -4.08 -16.50
CA GLY A 34 19.07 -4.85 -15.62
C GLY A 34 19.38 -6.24 -16.16
N LEU A 35 18.38 -6.95 -16.71
CA LEU A 35 18.55 -8.25 -17.34
C LEU A 35 19.45 -8.18 -18.59
N ILE A 36 19.22 -7.21 -19.48
CA ILE A 36 20.09 -7.01 -20.65
C ILE A 36 21.54 -6.84 -20.23
N ASN A 37 21.80 -6.00 -19.22
CA ASN A 37 23.18 -5.81 -18.73
C ASN A 37 23.81 -7.08 -18.13
N VAL A 38 23.03 -7.96 -17.51
CA VAL A 38 23.53 -9.22 -16.98
C VAL A 38 23.88 -10.19 -18.11
N PHE A 39 23.08 -10.21 -19.19
CA PHE A 39 23.28 -11.15 -20.29
C PHE A 39 24.26 -10.64 -21.37
N ASN A 40 24.39 -9.32 -21.54
CA ASN A 40 25.36 -8.72 -22.46
C ASN A 40 26.66 -8.39 -21.72
N SER A 41 27.48 -9.40 -21.52
CA SER A 41 28.75 -9.32 -20.79
C SER A 41 29.96 -8.83 -21.61
N ASP A 42 29.75 -7.86 -22.53
CA ASP A 42 30.89 -7.12 -23.08
C ASP A 42 31.53 -6.28 -21.97
N GLU A 43 32.62 -6.78 -21.40
CA GLU A 43 33.28 -6.25 -20.19
C GLU A 43 33.61 -4.76 -20.23
N ALA A 44 33.79 -4.19 -21.43
CA ALA A 44 34.17 -2.80 -21.60
C ALA A 44 33.01 -1.78 -21.48
N LYS A 45 31.75 -2.23 -21.56
CA LYS A 45 30.55 -1.34 -21.59
C LYS A 45 29.44 -1.74 -20.63
N SER A 46 29.58 -2.85 -19.93
CA SER A 46 28.56 -3.32 -19.01
C SER A 46 28.64 -2.66 -17.63
N LEU A 47 27.50 -2.40 -17.01
CA LEU A 47 27.45 -1.96 -15.62
C LEU A 47 27.98 -3.07 -14.71
N PRO A 48 28.67 -2.73 -13.60
CA PRO A 48 29.06 -3.73 -12.62
C PRO A 48 27.89 -4.61 -12.20
N ILE A 49 28.12 -5.91 -12.06
CA ILE A 49 27.06 -6.92 -11.81
C ILE A 49 26.20 -6.58 -10.58
N TRP A 50 26.76 -5.98 -9.54
CA TRP A 50 26.05 -5.56 -8.35
C TRP A 50 25.07 -4.39 -8.64
N VAL A 51 25.43 -3.46 -9.55
CA VAL A 51 24.53 -2.37 -10.00
C VAL A 51 23.38 -2.94 -10.78
N SER A 52 23.65 -3.84 -11.73
CA SER A 52 22.62 -4.52 -12.52
C SER A 52 21.68 -5.34 -11.62
N GLY A 53 22.21 -6.04 -10.63
CA GLY A 53 21.43 -6.76 -9.61
C GLY A 53 20.53 -5.84 -8.78
N PHE A 54 21.04 -4.67 -8.38
CA PHE A 54 20.26 -3.68 -7.65
C PHE A 54 19.11 -3.09 -8.50
N ILE A 55 19.38 -2.78 -9.77
CA ILE A 55 18.36 -2.31 -10.73
C ILE A 55 17.27 -3.38 -10.94
N CYS A 56 17.67 -4.64 -11.13
CA CYS A 56 16.73 -5.76 -11.22
C CYS A 56 15.87 -5.90 -9.96
N TRP A 57 16.48 -5.79 -8.78
CA TRP A 57 15.76 -5.87 -7.50
C TRP A 57 14.75 -4.73 -7.32
N LEU A 58 15.13 -3.49 -7.69
CA LEU A 58 14.20 -2.35 -7.69
C LEU A 58 13.03 -2.55 -8.66
N GLY A 59 13.33 -2.96 -9.89
CA GLY A 59 12.31 -3.27 -10.90
C GLY A 59 11.36 -4.36 -10.44
N TRP A 60 11.90 -5.43 -9.88
CA TRP A 60 11.15 -6.53 -9.31
C TRP A 60 10.23 -6.10 -8.16
N SER A 61 10.81 -5.43 -7.15
CA SER A 61 10.06 -5.03 -5.96
C SER A 61 8.92 -4.06 -6.28
N GLY A 62 9.14 -3.13 -7.22
CA GLY A 62 8.12 -2.18 -7.67
C GLY A 62 7.02 -2.83 -8.51
N SER A 63 7.36 -3.80 -9.39
CA SER A 63 6.39 -4.48 -10.24
C SER A 63 5.45 -5.40 -9.46
N PHE A 64 5.99 -6.15 -8.50
CA PHE A 64 5.23 -7.16 -7.75
C PHE A 64 4.79 -6.73 -6.37
N GLY A 65 5.35 -5.61 -5.85
CA GLY A 65 4.95 -5.06 -4.55
C GLY A 65 3.49 -4.62 -4.55
N GLY A 66 2.75 -5.01 -3.53
CA GLY A 66 1.37 -4.62 -3.33
C GLY A 66 0.99 -4.52 -1.86
N TYR A 67 0.23 -3.48 -1.53
CA TYR A 67 -0.38 -3.31 -0.22
C TYR A 67 -1.89 -3.22 -0.37
N VAL A 68 -2.59 -4.07 0.37
CA VAL A 68 -4.05 -4.15 0.37
C VAL A 68 -4.54 -4.15 1.80
N CYS A 69 -5.52 -3.31 2.06
CA CYS A 69 -6.28 -3.30 3.30
C CYS A 69 -7.70 -3.76 2.94
N ARG A 70 -8.18 -4.83 3.56
CA ARG A 70 -9.49 -5.44 3.30
C ARG A 70 -10.35 -5.36 4.55
N PHE A 71 -11.52 -4.78 4.40
CA PHE A 71 -12.57 -4.75 5.41
C PHE A 71 -13.61 -5.81 5.07
N ASP A 72 -13.82 -6.75 5.98
CA ASP A 72 -14.77 -7.85 5.80
C ASP A 72 -15.75 -7.82 6.98
N LEU A 73 -16.97 -7.29 6.72
CA LEU A 73 -17.99 -7.16 7.75
C LEU A 73 -18.62 -8.51 8.10
N ALA A 74 -18.71 -9.43 7.14
CA ALA A 74 -19.22 -10.77 7.41
C ALA A 74 -18.34 -11.54 8.40
N LYS A 75 -17.00 -11.37 8.26
CA LYS A 75 -16.03 -11.98 9.18
C LYS A 75 -15.66 -11.09 10.36
N GLN A 76 -16.17 -9.87 10.40
CA GLN A 76 -15.82 -8.87 11.40
C GLN A 76 -14.30 -8.64 11.50
N THR A 77 -13.60 -8.56 10.36
CA THR A 77 -12.14 -8.46 10.32
C THR A 77 -11.64 -7.34 9.41
N LEU A 78 -10.54 -6.72 9.85
CA LEU A 78 -9.67 -5.84 9.09
C LEU A 78 -8.37 -6.59 8.76
N GLU A 79 -8.15 -6.90 7.51
CA GLU A 79 -6.93 -7.57 7.04
C GLU A 79 -6.00 -6.57 6.36
N LEU A 80 -4.77 -6.48 6.86
CA LEU A 80 -3.67 -5.72 6.25
C LEU A 80 -2.71 -6.72 5.63
N LYS A 81 -2.56 -6.66 4.31
CA LYS A 81 -1.68 -7.55 3.57
C LYS A 81 -0.69 -6.76 2.74
N SER A 82 0.59 -7.06 2.91
CA SER A 82 1.65 -6.66 1.99
C SER A 82 2.19 -7.89 1.30
N SER A 83 2.24 -7.84 -0.01
CA SER A 83 2.72 -8.94 -0.83
C SER A 83 3.66 -8.41 -1.91
N SER A 84 4.68 -9.21 -2.26
CA SER A 84 5.39 -9.15 -3.51
C SER A 84 4.94 -10.35 -4.33
N LEU A 85 5.79 -11.27 -4.75
CA LEU A 85 5.35 -12.57 -5.28
C LEU A 85 4.73 -13.46 -4.21
N TYR A 86 5.19 -13.32 -2.99
CA TYR A 86 4.66 -14.00 -1.79
C TYR A 86 4.18 -12.98 -0.76
N THR A 87 3.40 -13.44 0.20
CA THR A 87 2.94 -12.59 1.30
C THR A 87 4.09 -12.27 2.22
N ILE A 88 4.50 -10.97 2.25
CA ILE A 88 5.58 -10.49 3.11
C ILE A 88 5.07 -10.40 4.54
N PHE A 89 3.92 -9.78 4.74
CA PHE A 89 3.23 -9.80 6.03
C PHE A 89 1.72 -9.80 5.83
N LYS A 90 1.03 -10.40 6.80
CA LYS A 90 -0.42 -10.39 6.91
C LYS A 90 -0.76 -10.16 8.39
N ARG A 91 -1.56 -9.14 8.65
CA ARG A 91 -2.11 -8.87 9.98
C ARG A 91 -3.63 -8.82 9.89
N VAL A 92 -4.29 -9.45 10.82
CA VAL A 92 -5.74 -9.49 10.90
C VAL A 92 -6.14 -8.92 12.26
N TYR A 93 -7.04 -7.95 12.26
CA TYR A 93 -7.60 -7.32 13.44
C TYR A 93 -9.10 -7.55 13.43
N LYS A 94 -9.69 -7.74 14.60
CA LYS A 94 -11.15 -7.78 14.71
C LYS A 94 -11.71 -6.36 14.61
N LEU A 95 -12.81 -6.18 13.90
CA LEU A 95 -13.46 -4.87 13.81
C LEU A 95 -14.03 -4.43 15.16
N SER A 96 -14.36 -5.37 16.07
CA SER A 96 -14.73 -5.07 17.46
C SER A 96 -13.65 -4.29 18.20
N ASP A 97 -12.38 -4.59 17.92
CA ASP A 97 -11.23 -4.02 18.61
C ASP A 97 -10.87 -2.62 18.05
N ILE A 98 -11.52 -2.19 16.96
CA ILE A 98 -11.34 -0.88 16.37
C ILE A 98 -12.32 0.10 17.03
N LYS A 99 -11.77 1.11 17.69
CA LYS A 99 -12.51 2.20 18.33
C LYS A 99 -12.99 3.23 17.28
N GLY A 100 -12.18 3.49 16.26
CA GLY A 100 -12.48 4.46 15.21
C GLY A 100 -11.31 4.69 14.26
N PHE A 101 -11.47 5.69 13.39
CA PHE A 101 -10.46 6.04 12.40
C PHE A 101 -10.01 7.50 12.60
N LYS A 102 -8.75 7.80 12.29
CA LYS A 102 -8.19 9.16 12.39
C LYS A 102 -7.26 9.45 11.23
N ALA A 103 -7.30 10.69 10.75
CA ALA A 103 -6.32 11.25 9.82
C ALA A 103 -5.39 12.19 10.59
N ILE A 104 -4.13 11.83 10.75
CA ILE A 104 -3.14 12.59 11.54
C ILE A 104 -2.08 13.15 10.59
N PRO A 105 -1.70 14.45 10.71
CA PRO A 105 -0.62 15.03 9.94
C PRO A 105 0.70 14.33 10.25
N ARG A 106 1.51 14.08 9.22
CA ARG A 106 2.83 13.46 9.37
C ARG A 106 3.83 14.52 9.81
N LYS A 107 4.54 14.27 10.92
CA LYS A 107 5.62 15.15 11.40
C LYS A 107 6.66 15.41 10.29
N GLY A 108 6.98 16.69 10.07
CA GLY A 108 7.98 17.10 9.07
C GLY A 108 7.46 17.23 7.63
N TYR A 109 6.17 17.02 7.39
CA TYR A 109 5.56 17.14 6.06
C TYR A 109 4.28 17.95 6.15
N THR A 110 4.27 19.15 5.56
CA THR A 110 3.19 20.15 5.70
C THR A 110 1.84 19.72 5.11
N HIS A 111 1.84 18.77 4.16
CA HIS A 111 0.62 18.37 3.46
C HIS A 111 0.37 16.86 3.45
N ASP A 112 1.17 16.08 4.17
CA ASP A 112 1.01 14.63 4.24
C ASP A 112 0.21 14.23 5.48
N TYR A 113 -0.85 13.46 5.25
CA TYR A 113 -1.71 12.89 6.29
C TYR A 113 -1.62 11.38 6.27
N ARG A 114 -1.55 10.78 7.45
CA ARG A 114 -1.57 9.34 7.60
C ARG A 114 -2.90 8.92 8.22
N LEU A 115 -3.53 7.92 7.61
CA LEU A 115 -4.74 7.31 8.15
C LEU A 115 -4.37 6.22 9.15
N TYR A 116 -5.07 6.25 10.28
CA TYR A 116 -4.92 5.30 11.37
C TYR A 116 -6.26 4.67 11.72
N ALA A 117 -6.25 3.36 11.94
CA ALA A 117 -7.25 2.71 12.77
C ALA A 117 -6.78 2.80 14.22
N VAL A 118 -7.64 3.28 15.09
CA VAL A 118 -7.39 3.38 16.53
C VAL A 118 -8.04 2.18 17.18
N LEU A 119 -7.25 1.37 17.87
CA LEU A 119 -7.74 0.22 18.62
C LEU A 119 -8.29 0.64 19.99
N THR A 120 -8.99 -0.27 20.64
CA THR A 120 -9.56 -0.08 21.98
C THR A 120 -8.50 0.14 23.06
N ASP A 121 -7.29 -0.40 22.85
CA ASP A 121 -6.10 -0.18 23.68
C ASP A 121 -5.37 1.15 23.38
N ASN A 122 -5.97 2.02 22.55
CA ASN A 122 -5.41 3.25 22.00
C ASN A 122 -4.15 3.06 21.11
N THR A 123 -3.84 1.85 20.70
CA THR A 123 -2.81 1.60 19.69
C THR A 123 -3.25 2.13 18.32
N HIS A 124 -2.36 2.77 17.61
CA HIS A 124 -2.63 3.35 16.29
C HIS A 124 -2.01 2.49 15.20
N ILE A 125 -2.83 1.94 14.32
CA ILE A 125 -2.39 1.16 13.17
C ILE A 125 -2.44 2.03 11.93
N ALA A 126 -1.26 2.41 11.41
CA ALA A 126 -1.16 3.18 10.18
C ALA A 126 -1.37 2.27 8.97
N PHE A 127 -2.23 2.67 8.03
CA PHE A 127 -2.49 1.87 6.83
C PHE A 127 -2.47 2.66 5.52
N ALA A 128 -2.47 3.99 5.57
CA ALA A 128 -2.45 4.79 4.35
C ALA A 128 -1.82 6.16 4.55
N ASN A 129 -1.28 6.71 3.46
CA ASN A 129 -0.79 8.08 3.41
C ASN A 129 -1.54 8.85 2.32
N TYR A 130 -1.86 10.11 2.60
CA TYR A 130 -2.53 11.01 1.67
C TYR A 130 -1.85 12.36 1.59
N LYS A 131 -1.82 12.94 0.40
CA LYS A 131 -1.50 14.34 0.21
C LYS A 131 -2.79 15.16 0.33
N GLY A 132 -2.82 16.08 1.29
CA GLY A 132 -3.95 16.98 1.53
C GLY A 132 -4.96 16.46 2.55
N ARG A 133 -5.32 17.36 3.49
CA ARG A 133 -6.24 17.10 4.61
C ARG A 133 -7.63 16.66 4.13
N GLY A 134 -8.19 17.39 3.15
CA GLY A 134 -9.57 17.14 2.68
C GLY A 134 -9.75 15.73 2.13
N PHE A 135 -8.80 15.23 1.34
CA PHE A 135 -8.85 13.87 0.81
C PHE A 135 -8.67 12.82 1.92
N ALA A 136 -7.74 13.03 2.86
CA ALA A 136 -7.52 12.12 3.97
C ALA A 136 -8.77 11.99 4.85
N VAL A 137 -9.39 13.11 5.21
CA VAL A 137 -10.62 13.14 6.02
C VAL A 137 -11.78 12.49 5.28
N LYS A 138 -11.98 12.80 3.99
CA LYS A 138 -13.05 12.20 3.18
C LYS A 138 -12.95 10.67 3.12
N GLU A 139 -11.76 10.13 2.91
CA GLU A 139 -11.57 8.69 2.86
C GLU A 139 -11.71 8.05 4.25
N CYS A 140 -11.29 8.76 5.31
CA CYS A 140 -11.46 8.32 6.69
C CYS A 140 -12.95 8.21 7.07
N ILE A 141 -13.77 9.21 6.68
CA ILE A 141 -15.23 9.20 6.89
C ILE A 141 -15.87 8.02 6.18
N LYS A 142 -15.56 7.78 4.89
CA LYS A 142 -16.11 6.63 4.17
C LYS A 142 -15.81 5.29 4.85
N MET A 143 -14.59 5.11 5.38
CA MET A 143 -14.23 3.89 6.10
C MET A 143 -14.99 3.78 7.42
N ALA A 144 -15.12 4.89 8.14
CA ALA A 144 -15.85 4.96 9.39
C ALA A 144 -17.34 4.63 9.19
N GLU A 145 -17.96 5.20 8.17
CA GLU A 145 -19.34 4.92 7.76
C GLU A 145 -19.54 3.44 7.40
N PHE A 146 -18.66 2.89 6.55
CA PHE A 146 -18.73 1.50 6.14
C PHE A 146 -18.65 0.52 7.31
N VAL A 147 -17.80 0.81 8.31
CA VAL A 147 -17.61 -0.05 9.49
C VAL A 147 -18.56 0.34 10.63
N SER A 148 -19.36 1.40 10.46
CA SER A 148 -20.23 1.97 11.53
C SER A 148 -19.46 2.32 12.80
N LYS A 149 -18.29 2.94 12.65
CA LYS A 149 -17.42 3.39 13.74
C LYS A 149 -17.21 4.91 13.65
N PRO A 150 -16.89 5.58 14.77
CA PRO A 150 -16.57 7.00 14.74
C PRO A 150 -15.25 7.30 13.99
N TYR A 151 -15.18 8.52 13.53
CA TYR A 151 -13.98 9.06 12.90
C TYR A 151 -13.43 10.26 13.68
#